data_d52ad20ccdd2db361b7f71b286fc118b
#
_entry.id   d52ad20ccdd2db361b7f71b286fc118b
#
_cell.length_a   1.000
_cell.length_b   1.000
_cell.length_c   1.000
_cell.angle_alpha   90.00
_cell.angle_beta   90.00
_cell.angle_gamma   90.00
#
_symmetry.space_group_name_H-M   'P 1'
#
loop_
_entity.id
_entity.type
_entity.pdbx_description
1 polymer ?
#
loop_
_entity_poly.entity_id
_entity_poly.type
_entity_poly.pdbx_seq_one_letter_code
_entity_poly.pdbx_strand_id
1 'polypeptide(L)'
;MTISGQHTNRLVSTAEPATAIAHAGVVEDFINRAAACGSRSVPPSEIVKLLAGPMMELATHAKSWLRAEHLQSRAEGYARNLIYSAPDGHLSLYALVWLPGQWTPIHDHGSWGVVGVVEGVLEEQNYVRLSPDDGRDEAIKLSRGGIVLLTPGAVSTFVPNPDHIHVTGVSADSERVVSLHLYGRAMTDFNVYDLVAGTRRRVEAGRVDN
;
A
#
# COMPACT_ATOMS: atom_id res chain seq x y z
N MET A 1 32.30 -17.90 -63.36
CA MET A 1 31.36 -18.60 -62.43
C MET A 1 31.03 -17.68 -61.32
N THR A 2 29.83 -17.13 -61.36
CA THR A 2 29.31 -16.10 -60.47
C THR A 2 28.42 -16.78 -59.46
N ILE A 3 28.70 -16.62 -58.14
CA ILE A 3 27.82 -17.11 -57.10
C ILE A 3 27.23 -15.90 -56.45
N SER A 4 25.92 -15.74 -56.67
CA SER A 4 25.06 -14.76 -56.05
C SER A 4 24.77 -15.14 -54.58
N GLY A 5 25.17 -14.30 -53.64
CA GLY A 5 24.78 -14.40 -52.23
C GLY A 5 23.50 -13.60 -51.99
N GLN A 6 22.42 -14.30 -51.72
CA GLN A 6 21.16 -13.65 -51.26
C GLN A 6 21.29 -13.25 -49.81
N HIS A 7 21.28 -11.96 -49.54
CA HIS A 7 21.05 -11.39 -48.19
C HIS A 7 19.55 -11.46 -47.86
N THR A 8 19.16 -12.40 -47.01
CA THR A 8 17.86 -12.39 -46.40
C THR A 8 17.83 -11.31 -45.33
N ASN A 9 17.17 -10.22 -45.63
CA ASN A 9 16.88 -9.11 -44.73
C ASN A 9 15.80 -9.57 -43.74
N ARG A 10 16.23 -9.95 -42.52
CA ARG A 10 15.33 -10.32 -41.42
C ARG A 10 14.82 -9.03 -40.78
N LEU A 11 13.63 -8.61 -41.16
CA LEU A 11 12.90 -7.54 -40.48
C LEU A 11 12.65 -7.95 -39.04
N VAL A 12 13.42 -7.37 -38.12
CA VAL A 12 13.12 -7.41 -36.67
C VAL A 12 11.95 -6.46 -36.47
N SER A 13 10.78 -7.02 -36.34
CA SER A 13 9.60 -6.29 -35.94
C SER A 13 9.78 -5.81 -34.48
N THR A 14 10.11 -4.55 -34.30
CA THR A 14 9.99 -3.86 -32.99
C THR A 14 8.55 -3.44 -32.82
N ALA A 15 7.69 -4.41 -32.56
CA ALA A 15 6.37 -4.12 -32.03
C ALA A 15 6.57 -3.74 -30.53
N GLU A 16 6.68 -2.47 -30.23
CA GLU A 16 6.42 -1.93 -28.90
C GLU A 16 5.01 -2.38 -28.51
N PRO A 17 4.82 -3.06 -27.37
CA PRO A 17 3.56 -3.72 -27.13
C PRO A 17 2.50 -2.67 -26.76
N ALA A 18 1.41 -2.64 -27.51
CA ALA A 18 0.16 -1.95 -27.18
C ALA A 18 -0.32 -2.26 -25.75
N THR A 19 0.10 -3.36 -25.16
CA THR A 19 -0.07 -3.81 -23.79
C THR A 19 0.52 -2.83 -22.76
N ALA A 20 1.70 -2.25 -22.98
CA ALA A 20 2.36 -1.35 -22.03
C ALA A 20 1.58 0.00 -21.88
N ILE A 21 0.95 0.46 -22.95
CA ILE A 21 0.14 1.70 -22.94
C ILE A 21 -1.20 1.46 -22.24
N ALA A 22 -1.83 0.29 -22.46
CA ALA A 22 -3.07 -0.09 -21.81
C ALA A 22 -2.90 -0.25 -20.27
N HIS A 23 -1.74 -0.71 -19.81
CA HIS A 23 -1.46 -0.93 -18.39
C HIS A 23 -1.15 0.36 -17.61
N ALA A 24 -0.58 1.38 -18.24
CA ALA A 24 -0.44 2.71 -17.64
C ALA A 24 -1.81 3.35 -17.37
N GLY A 25 -2.79 3.11 -18.23
CA GLY A 25 -4.16 3.62 -18.08
C GLY A 25 -4.88 3.09 -16.83
N VAL A 26 -4.66 1.81 -16.45
CA VAL A 26 -5.35 1.21 -15.28
C VAL A 26 -4.99 1.91 -13.97
N VAL A 27 -3.71 2.22 -13.77
CA VAL A 27 -3.25 2.95 -12.57
C VAL A 27 -3.75 4.39 -12.61
N GLU A 28 -3.66 5.04 -13.77
CA GLU A 28 -4.13 6.42 -13.96
C GLU A 28 -5.63 6.54 -13.71
N ASP A 29 -6.43 5.61 -14.24
CA ASP A 29 -7.87 5.56 -14.01
C ASP A 29 -8.20 5.36 -12.53
N PHE A 30 -7.48 4.49 -11.83
CA PHE A 30 -7.63 4.29 -10.39
C PHE A 30 -7.31 5.56 -9.61
N ILE A 31 -6.19 6.23 -9.91
CA ILE A 31 -5.77 7.48 -9.27
C ILE A 31 -6.80 8.59 -9.54
N ASN A 32 -7.29 8.72 -10.76
CA ASN A 32 -8.32 9.70 -11.12
C ASN A 32 -9.62 9.46 -10.36
N ARG A 33 -10.04 8.21 -10.18
CA ARG A 33 -11.20 7.86 -9.33
C ARG A 33 -10.96 8.23 -7.86
N ALA A 34 -9.78 7.93 -7.32
CA ALA A 34 -9.41 8.27 -5.95
C ALA A 34 -9.38 9.78 -5.72
N ALA A 35 -8.77 10.54 -6.63
CA ALA A 35 -8.72 12.00 -6.59
C ALA A 35 -10.13 12.61 -6.69
N ALA A 36 -11.00 12.09 -7.56
CA ALA A 36 -12.37 12.53 -7.69
C ALA A 36 -13.21 12.27 -6.42
N CYS A 37 -12.91 11.22 -5.66
CA CYS A 37 -13.54 10.97 -4.36
C CYS A 37 -13.06 11.98 -3.30
N GLY A 38 -11.76 12.27 -3.26
CA GLY A 38 -11.16 13.21 -2.30
C GLY A 38 -11.57 14.68 -2.52
N SER A 39 -11.86 15.08 -3.76
CA SER A 39 -12.30 16.44 -4.11
C SER A 39 -13.78 16.73 -3.77
N ARG A 40 -14.56 15.72 -3.45
CA ARG A 40 -15.96 15.84 -3.04
C ARG A 40 -16.04 15.91 -1.53
N SER A 41 -17.05 16.59 -0.98
CA SER A 41 -17.35 16.53 0.46
C SER A 41 -17.95 15.18 0.87
N VAL A 42 -17.25 14.09 0.50
CA VAL A 42 -17.65 12.71 0.80
C VAL A 42 -16.94 12.29 2.09
N PRO A 43 -17.65 11.71 3.06
CA PRO A 43 -17.01 11.20 4.27
C PRO A 43 -15.97 10.11 3.97
N PRO A 44 -14.86 10.03 4.71
CA PRO A 44 -13.84 8.99 4.54
C PRO A 44 -14.39 7.56 4.46
N SER A 45 -15.42 7.25 5.25
CA SER A 45 -16.09 5.94 5.24
C SER A 45 -16.77 5.60 3.91
N GLU A 46 -17.24 6.59 3.19
CA GLU A 46 -17.83 6.38 1.85
C GLU A 46 -16.73 6.32 0.77
N ILE A 47 -15.66 7.12 0.92
CA ILE A 47 -14.52 7.08 -0.01
C ILE A 47 -13.92 5.67 -0.04
N VAL A 48 -13.63 5.08 1.11
CA VAL A 48 -13.01 3.75 1.15
C VAL A 48 -13.92 2.65 0.60
N LYS A 49 -15.24 2.76 0.80
CA LYS A 49 -16.23 1.84 0.19
C LYS A 49 -16.23 1.94 -1.34
N LEU A 50 -16.20 3.17 -1.88
CA LEU A 50 -16.18 3.41 -3.32
C LEU A 50 -14.88 2.91 -3.98
N LEU A 51 -13.77 2.92 -3.25
CA LEU A 51 -12.45 2.55 -3.75
C LEU A 51 -12.07 1.08 -3.49
N ALA A 52 -12.79 0.35 -2.63
CA ALA A 52 -12.47 -1.05 -2.32
C ALA A 52 -12.53 -1.97 -3.55
N GLY A 53 -13.59 -1.90 -4.36
CA GLY A 53 -13.70 -2.67 -5.60
C GLY A 53 -12.61 -2.31 -6.64
N PRO A 54 -12.43 -1.03 -6.98
CA PRO A 54 -11.32 -0.59 -7.83
C PRO A 54 -9.93 -1.01 -7.32
N MET A 55 -9.67 -1.01 -6.00
CA MET A 55 -8.40 -1.50 -5.44
C MET A 55 -8.24 -3.00 -5.63
N MET A 56 -9.30 -3.78 -5.45
CA MET A 56 -9.28 -5.21 -5.71
C MET A 56 -8.93 -5.51 -7.18
N GLU A 57 -9.53 -4.79 -8.12
CA GLU A 57 -9.22 -4.90 -9.55
C GLU A 57 -7.77 -4.53 -9.82
N LEU A 58 -7.29 -3.41 -9.27
CA LEU A 58 -5.91 -2.95 -9.40
C LEU A 58 -4.91 -3.99 -8.88
N ALA A 59 -5.16 -4.58 -7.70
CA ALA A 59 -4.32 -5.60 -7.09
C ALA A 59 -4.33 -6.91 -7.88
N THR A 60 -5.49 -7.35 -8.35
CA THR A 60 -5.64 -8.59 -9.15
C THR A 60 -4.86 -8.51 -10.46
N HIS A 61 -4.81 -7.35 -11.10
CA HIS A 61 -4.11 -7.13 -12.36
C HIS A 61 -2.69 -6.57 -12.17
N ALA A 62 -2.18 -6.50 -10.94
CA ALA A 62 -0.93 -5.83 -10.60
C ALA A 62 0.29 -6.34 -11.40
N LYS A 63 0.35 -7.64 -11.70
CA LYS A 63 1.43 -8.24 -12.50
C LYS A 63 1.56 -7.64 -13.91
N SER A 64 0.51 -7.02 -14.43
CA SER A 64 0.52 -6.44 -15.77
C SER A 64 1.05 -5.01 -15.81
N TRP A 65 1.09 -4.29 -14.66
CA TRP A 65 1.46 -2.89 -14.60
C TRP A 65 2.54 -2.56 -13.54
N LEU A 66 2.71 -3.36 -12.48
CA LEU A 66 3.82 -3.18 -11.54
C LEU A 66 5.16 -3.36 -12.23
N ARG A 67 6.08 -2.43 -12.00
CA ARG A 67 7.42 -2.43 -12.56
C ARG A 67 8.43 -2.93 -11.52
N ALA A 68 9.62 -3.29 -11.96
CA ALA A 68 10.72 -3.75 -11.09
C ALA A 68 11.06 -2.73 -9.99
N GLU A 69 10.94 -1.44 -10.27
CA GLU A 69 11.15 -0.36 -9.30
C GLU A 69 10.13 -0.35 -8.16
N HIS A 70 8.90 -0.81 -8.42
CA HIS A 70 7.84 -0.94 -7.40
C HIS A 70 7.98 -2.23 -6.56
N LEU A 71 8.87 -3.14 -6.93
CA LEU A 71 9.04 -4.46 -6.30
C LEU A 71 10.36 -4.58 -5.54
N GLN A 72 11.03 -3.46 -5.27
CA GLN A 72 12.26 -3.45 -4.50
C GLN A 72 11.96 -3.86 -3.05
N SER A 73 12.79 -4.73 -2.49
CA SER A 73 12.75 -5.17 -1.08
C SER A 73 13.91 -4.58 -0.30
N ARG A 74 13.82 -4.58 1.02
CA ARG A 74 14.88 -4.18 1.96
C ARG A 74 15.08 -5.27 3.00
N ALA A 75 16.32 -5.46 3.44
CA ALA A 75 16.63 -6.45 4.48
C ALA A 75 16.24 -5.94 5.89
N GLU A 76 16.42 -4.62 6.12
CA GLU A 76 16.25 -3.99 7.43
C GLU A 76 14.78 -3.72 7.80
N GLY A 77 13.84 -4.02 6.92
CA GLY A 77 12.42 -3.80 7.13
C GLY A 77 11.66 -3.78 5.81
N TYR A 78 10.34 -3.72 5.85
CA TYR A 78 9.53 -3.67 4.64
C TYR A 78 9.89 -2.44 3.77
N ALA A 79 9.85 -2.64 2.45
CA ALA A 79 10.10 -1.57 1.50
C ALA A 79 8.80 -0.83 1.16
N ARG A 80 8.88 0.51 1.04
CA ARG A 80 7.79 1.37 0.57
C ARG A 80 8.20 1.96 -0.78
N ASN A 81 7.67 1.42 -1.85
CA ASN A 81 7.97 1.87 -3.21
C ASN A 81 6.84 2.80 -3.68
N LEU A 82 7.16 4.07 -3.90
CA LEU A 82 6.18 5.06 -4.33
C LEU A 82 5.73 4.79 -5.76
N ILE A 83 4.43 4.71 -5.99
CA ILE A 83 3.81 4.62 -7.32
C ILE A 83 3.30 5.99 -7.74
N TYR A 84 2.61 6.68 -6.82
CA TYR A 84 2.04 8.00 -7.08
C TYR A 84 1.97 8.85 -5.81
N SER A 85 2.20 10.15 -5.96
CA SER A 85 1.91 11.17 -4.94
C SER A 85 1.32 12.39 -5.60
N ALA A 86 0.16 12.84 -5.10
CA ALA A 86 -0.45 14.07 -5.58
C ALA A 86 0.43 15.29 -5.23
N PRO A 87 0.58 16.29 -6.12
CA PRO A 87 1.43 17.46 -5.89
C PRO A 87 1.06 18.26 -4.64
N ASP A 88 -0.21 18.30 -4.29
CA ASP A 88 -0.74 18.97 -3.09
C ASP A 88 -0.76 18.07 -1.84
N GLY A 89 -0.26 16.84 -1.96
CA GLY A 89 -0.13 15.91 -0.84
C GLY A 89 -1.42 15.27 -0.34
N HIS A 90 -2.55 15.44 -1.02
CA HIS A 90 -3.84 14.89 -0.59
C HIS A 90 -4.04 13.40 -0.92
N LEU A 91 -3.13 12.77 -1.66
CA LEU A 91 -3.22 11.37 -2.07
C LEU A 91 -1.84 10.77 -2.27
N SER A 92 -1.64 9.53 -1.85
CA SER A 92 -0.43 8.76 -2.16
C SER A 92 -0.73 7.28 -2.32
N LEU A 93 -0.07 6.63 -3.28
CA LEU A 93 -0.16 5.20 -3.56
C LEU A 93 1.24 4.59 -3.53
N TYR A 94 1.39 3.50 -2.78
CA TYR A 94 2.64 2.75 -2.65
C TYR A 94 2.43 1.28 -2.98
N ALA A 95 3.48 0.61 -3.49
CA ALA A 95 3.66 -0.82 -3.35
C ALA A 95 4.57 -1.09 -2.14
N LEU A 96 4.07 -1.86 -1.19
CA LEU A 96 4.86 -2.34 -0.07
C LEU A 96 5.31 -3.77 -0.35
N VAL A 97 6.61 -4.00 -0.15
CA VAL A 97 7.23 -5.31 -0.30
C VAL A 97 7.75 -5.77 1.05
N TRP A 98 7.29 -6.93 1.46
CA TRP A 98 7.56 -7.53 2.76
C TRP A 98 8.33 -8.83 2.58
N LEU A 99 9.44 -8.95 3.29
CA LEU A 99 10.14 -10.23 3.42
C LEU A 99 9.63 -10.98 4.66
N PRO A 100 9.79 -12.31 4.75
CA PRO A 100 9.42 -13.09 5.92
C PRO A 100 9.93 -12.50 7.22
N GLY A 101 9.07 -12.40 8.22
CA GLY A 101 9.38 -11.85 9.54
C GLY A 101 9.35 -10.33 9.65
N GLN A 102 9.01 -9.59 8.59
CA GLN A 102 8.93 -8.13 8.64
C GLN A 102 7.55 -7.65 9.10
N TRP A 103 7.56 -6.72 10.06
CA TRP A 103 6.37 -6.15 10.67
C TRP A 103 6.49 -4.63 10.82
N THR A 104 5.36 -3.93 10.81
CA THR A 104 5.31 -2.54 11.27
C THR A 104 5.35 -2.49 12.80
N PRO A 105 5.69 -1.35 13.41
CA PRO A 105 5.27 -1.06 14.77
C PRO A 105 3.73 -0.99 14.86
N ILE A 106 3.17 -0.95 16.09
CA ILE A 106 1.75 -0.62 16.26
C ILE A 106 1.58 0.85 15.91
N HIS A 107 0.72 1.17 14.96
CA HIS A 107 0.62 2.51 14.39
C HIS A 107 -0.81 2.85 13.93
N ASP A 108 -1.05 4.14 13.72
CA ASP A 108 -2.20 4.69 12.99
C ASP A 108 -1.72 5.43 11.72
N HIS A 109 -2.63 6.02 10.99
CA HIS A 109 -2.31 6.71 9.74
C HIS A 109 -2.72 8.19 9.73
N GLY A 110 -3.60 8.62 10.63
CA GLY A 110 -4.21 9.95 10.61
C GLY A 110 -4.91 10.27 9.29
N SER A 111 -5.32 9.24 8.53
CA SER A 111 -5.91 9.32 7.20
C SER A 111 -6.81 8.12 6.95
N TRP A 112 -7.70 8.25 5.98
CA TRP A 112 -8.32 7.06 5.38
C TRP A 112 -7.33 6.35 4.46
N GLY A 113 -7.55 5.04 4.27
CA GLY A 113 -6.74 4.26 3.35
C GLY A 113 -7.45 3.00 2.86
N VAL A 114 -6.91 2.47 1.76
CA VAL A 114 -7.35 1.22 1.13
C VAL A 114 -6.11 0.39 0.81
N VAL A 115 -6.08 -0.84 1.32
CA VAL A 115 -4.99 -1.79 1.11
C VAL A 115 -5.49 -2.93 0.24
N GLY A 116 -4.74 -3.29 -0.81
CA GLY A 116 -5.02 -4.45 -1.65
C GLY A 116 -3.82 -5.38 -1.70
N VAL A 117 -4.02 -6.69 -1.52
CA VAL A 117 -2.93 -7.67 -1.56
C VAL A 117 -2.76 -8.22 -2.96
N VAL A 118 -1.52 -8.17 -3.46
CA VAL A 118 -1.12 -8.64 -4.79
C VAL A 118 -0.58 -10.06 -4.75
N GLU A 119 0.28 -10.36 -3.75
CA GLU A 119 1.04 -11.60 -3.64
C GLU A 119 1.25 -11.95 -2.17
N GLY A 120 1.19 -13.24 -1.83
CA GLY A 120 1.41 -13.75 -0.49
C GLY A 120 0.23 -13.51 0.46
N VAL A 121 0.46 -13.66 1.77
CA VAL A 121 -0.55 -13.45 2.82
C VAL A 121 -0.06 -12.36 3.76
N LEU A 122 -0.76 -11.23 3.78
CA LEU A 122 -0.49 -10.14 4.71
C LEU A 122 -1.31 -10.34 5.98
N GLU A 123 -0.67 -10.30 7.14
CA GLU A 123 -1.33 -10.37 8.43
C GLU A 123 -1.59 -8.97 8.98
N GLU A 124 -2.76 -8.77 9.57
CA GLU A 124 -3.14 -7.53 10.24
C GLU A 124 -3.72 -7.85 11.61
N GLN A 125 -3.08 -7.34 12.68
CA GLN A 125 -3.57 -7.40 14.05
C GLN A 125 -4.11 -6.01 14.43
N ASN A 126 -5.40 -5.92 14.69
CA ASN A 126 -6.06 -4.67 15.09
C ASN A 126 -5.96 -4.42 16.58
N TYR A 127 -6.03 -3.14 16.96
CA TYR A 127 -6.10 -2.68 18.35
C TYR A 127 -7.28 -1.74 18.56
N VAL A 128 -7.90 -1.85 19.74
CA VAL A 128 -9.00 -0.98 20.14
C VAL A 128 -8.50 -0.06 21.26
N ARG A 129 -8.68 1.23 21.09
CA ARG A 129 -8.36 2.21 22.11
C ARG A 129 -9.44 2.17 23.20
N LEU A 130 -9.03 1.94 24.45
CA LEU A 130 -9.90 1.91 25.63
C LEU A 130 -9.88 3.23 26.41
N SER A 131 -8.79 4.00 26.30
CA SER A 131 -8.68 5.34 26.89
C SER A 131 -9.35 6.38 25.98
N PRO A 132 -9.90 7.48 26.53
CA PRO A 132 -10.36 8.60 25.71
C PRO A 132 -9.23 9.14 24.83
N ASP A 133 -9.58 9.64 23.65
CA ASP A 133 -8.65 10.43 22.85
C ASP A 133 -8.80 11.91 23.22
N ASP A 134 -8.01 12.33 24.18
CA ASP A 134 -7.97 13.70 24.70
C ASP A 134 -6.77 14.50 24.17
N GLY A 135 -6.13 13.97 23.09
CA GLY A 135 -4.98 14.58 22.44
C GLY A 135 -3.66 14.38 23.19
N ARG A 136 -3.64 13.73 24.35
CA ARG A 136 -2.39 13.42 25.05
C ARG A 136 -1.69 12.22 24.44
N ASP A 137 -0.36 12.22 24.55
CA ASP A 137 0.50 11.15 24.05
C ASP A 137 0.87 10.12 25.13
N GLU A 138 0.24 10.22 26.31
CA GLU A 138 0.47 9.38 27.49
C GLU A 138 -0.84 8.80 28.02
N ALA A 139 -0.73 7.83 28.91
CA ALA A 139 -1.85 7.12 29.53
C ALA A 139 -2.79 6.44 28.51
N ILE A 140 -2.27 6.06 27.35
CA ILE A 140 -3.00 5.39 26.29
C ILE A 140 -3.16 3.92 26.64
N LYS A 141 -4.39 3.45 26.62
CA LYS A 141 -4.71 2.03 26.84
C LYS A 141 -5.26 1.44 25.53
N LEU A 142 -4.58 0.44 25.01
CA LEU A 142 -5.02 -0.33 23.85
C LEU A 142 -5.30 -1.78 24.27
N SER A 143 -6.33 -2.37 23.69
CA SER A 143 -6.62 -3.79 23.76
C SER A 143 -6.39 -4.42 22.39
N ARG A 144 -5.87 -5.64 22.36
CA ARG A 144 -5.79 -6.42 21.13
C ARG A 144 -7.20 -6.73 20.62
N GLY A 145 -7.43 -6.47 19.35
CA GLY A 145 -8.63 -6.85 18.62
C GLY A 145 -8.43 -8.14 17.83
N GLY A 146 -9.11 -8.25 16.70
CA GLY A 146 -9.01 -9.40 15.79
C GLY A 146 -7.72 -9.42 14.97
N ILE A 147 -7.38 -10.63 14.49
CA ILE A 147 -6.36 -10.84 13.46
C ILE A 147 -7.09 -11.11 12.15
N VAL A 148 -6.63 -10.49 11.07
CA VAL A 148 -7.12 -10.71 9.71
C VAL A 148 -5.96 -11.18 8.84
N LEU A 149 -6.20 -12.24 8.06
CA LEU A 149 -5.28 -12.71 7.03
C LEU A 149 -5.79 -12.25 5.68
N LEU A 150 -5.03 -11.43 5.01
CA LEU A 150 -5.36 -10.85 3.70
C LEU A 150 -4.61 -11.65 2.63
N THR A 151 -5.34 -12.38 1.82
CA THR A 151 -4.81 -13.16 0.68
C THR A 151 -4.83 -12.35 -0.62
N PRO A 152 -4.18 -12.79 -1.71
CA PRO A 152 -4.20 -12.09 -2.99
C PRO A 152 -5.61 -11.76 -3.46
N GLY A 153 -5.82 -10.50 -3.83
CA GLY A 153 -7.12 -9.93 -4.19
C GLY A 153 -7.96 -9.46 -3.00
N ALA A 154 -7.58 -9.78 -1.75
CA ALA A 154 -8.26 -9.22 -0.58
C ALA A 154 -7.99 -7.72 -0.45
N VAL A 155 -8.99 -7.01 0.10
CA VAL A 155 -8.92 -5.57 0.35
C VAL A 155 -9.28 -5.29 1.80
N SER A 156 -8.44 -4.49 2.49
CA SER A 156 -8.73 -3.90 3.79
C SER A 156 -8.90 -2.40 3.63
N THR A 157 -9.79 -1.81 4.44
CA THR A 157 -10.04 -0.37 4.41
C THR A 157 -10.07 0.20 5.81
N PHE A 158 -9.66 1.45 5.96
CA PHE A 158 -9.68 2.14 7.24
C PHE A 158 -9.97 3.63 7.11
N VAL A 159 -10.39 4.21 8.20
CA VAL A 159 -10.73 5.64 8.32
C VAL A 159 -10.03 6.24 9.54
N PRO A 160 -9.80 7.56 9.56
CA PRO A 160 -9.04 8.19 10.63
C PRO A 160 -9.83 8.37 11.94
N ASN A 161 -11.13 8.13 11.96
CA ASN A 161 -11.96 8.35 13.14
C ASN A 161 -13.08 7.28 13.25
N PRO A 162 -13.07 6.39 14.26
CA PRO A 162 -11.98 6.23 15.22
C PRO A 162 -10.69 5.79 14.51
N ASP A 163 -9.54 6.17 15.09
CA ASP A 163 -8.25 5.82 14.49
C ASP A 163 -8.13 4.30 14.33
N HIS A 164 -7.76 3.89 13.13
CA HIS A 164 -7.41 2.51 12.85
C HIS A 164 -5.98 2.25 13.35
N ILE A 165 -5.90 1.64 14.52
CA ILE A 165 -4.62 1.28 15.15
C ILE A 165 -4.36 -0.19 14.89
N HIS A 166 -3.24 -0.48 14.24
CA HIS A 166 -2.88 -1.86 13.91
C HIS A 166 -1.36 -2.11 13.87
N VAL A 167 -1.00 -3.35 13.79
CA VAL A 167 0.28 -3.83 13.33
C VAL A 167 0.03 -4.72 12.13
N THR A 168 0.83 -4.60 11.08
CA THR A 168 0.73 -5.45 9.90
C THR A 168 2.10 -5.96 9.50
N GLY A 169 2.13 -7.14 8.89
CA GLY A 169 3.39 -7.75 8.51
C GLY A 169 3.22 -9.16 7.96
N VAL A 170 4.32 -9.91 7.96
CA VAL A 170 4.42 -11.23 7.38
C VAL A 170 5.11 -12.17 8.37
N SER A 171 4.52 -13.31 8.61
CA SER A 171 5.08 -14.35 9.46
C SER A 171 6.45 -14.84 8.93
N ALA A 172 7.35 -15.26 9.84
CA ALA A 172 8.73 -15.65 9.47
C ALA A 172 8.80 -16.93 8.63
N ASP A 173 7.75 -17.75 8.69
CA ASP A 173 7.59 -19.00 7.95
C ASP A 173 6.76 -18.84 6.67
N SER A 174 6.36 -17.62 6.36
CA SER A 174 5.60 -17.28 5.14
C SER A 174 6.51 -16.90 3.97
N GLU A 175 5.91 -16.72 2.79
CA GLU A 175 6.58 -16.20 1.59
C GLU A 175 6.58 -14.66 1.59
N ARG A 176 7.32 -14.08 0.64
CA ARG A 176 7.28 -12.64 0.35
C ARG A 176 5.85 -12.18 0.07
N VAL A 177 5.52 -11.01 0.56
CA VAL A 177 4.23 -10.36 0.28
C VAL A 177 4.44 -9.07 -0.50
N VAL A 178 3.50 -8.79 -1.41
CA VAL A 178 3.37 -7.52 -2.10
C VAL A 178 1.96 -6.99 -1.88
N SER A 179 1.84 -5.76 -1.41
CA SER A 179 0.56 -5.10 -1.17
C SER A 179 0.56 -3.67 -1.69
N LEU A 180 -0.61 -3.20 -2.14
CA LEU A 180 -0.83 -1.82 -2.57
C LEU A 180 -1.49 -1.04 -1.45
N HIS A 181 -0.99 0.15 -1.17
CA HIS A 181 -1.49 1.00 -0.09
C HIS A 181 -1.81 2.40 -0.62
N LEU A 182 -3.11 2.72 -0.69
CA LEU A 182 -3.60 4.05 -1.00
C LEU A 182 -3.94 4.78 0.30
N TYR A 183 -3.49 6.03 0.41
CA TYR A 183 -3.77 6.90 1.55
C TYR A 183 -4.35 8.23 1.07
N GLY A 184 -5.29 8.78 1.84
CA GLY A 184 -5.88 10.10 1.62
C GLY A 184 -4.98 11.25 2.06
N ARG A 185 -3.67 11.05 2.07
CA ARG A 185 -2.64 12.06 2.26
C ARG A 185 -1.27 11.56 1.82
N ALA A 186 -0.30 12.47 1.73
CA ALA A 186 1.10 12.07 1.66
C ALA A 186 1.52 11.46 3.02
N MET A 187 1.94 10.20 3.01
CA MET A 187 2.37 9.48 4.20
C MET A 187 3.82 9.79 4.55
N THR A 188 4.07 11.01 5.01
CA THR A 188 5.39 11.48 5.46
C THR A 188 5.66 11.19 6.93
N ASP A 189 4.60 10.97 7.71
CA ASP A 189 4.64 10.70 9.15
C ASP A 189 3.41 9.90 9.60
N PHE A 190 3.48 9.29 10.78
CA PHE A 190 2.39 8.57 11.43
C PHE A 190 2.69 8.42 12.93
N ASN A 191 1.67 8.02 13.72
CA ASN A 191 1.87 7.75 15.14
C ASN A 191 2.23 6.29 15.38
N VAL A 192 3.17 6.06 16.30
CA VAL A 192 3.57 4.75 16.79
C VAL A 192 3.21 4.64 18.27
N TYR A 193 2.71 3.49 18.68
CA TYR A 193 2.23 3.22 20.03
C TYR A 193 3.14 2.23 20.75
N ASP A 194 3.45 2.53 22.01
CA ASP A 194 4.07 1.60 22.95
C ASP A 194 3.00 1.10 23.93
N LEU A 195 2.69 -0.21 23.86
CA LEU A 195 1.67 -0.83 24.72
C LEU A 195 2.11 -0.91 26.18
N VAL A 196 3.40 -1.03 26.45
CA VAL A 196 3.93 -1.20 27.81
C VAL A 196 4.00 0.14 28.50
N ALA A 197 4.56 1.14 27.81
CA ALA A 197 4.65 2.50 28.33
C ALA A 197 3.30 3.23 28.30
N GLY A 198 2.33 2.77 27.48
CA GLY A 198 1.05 3.45 27.29
C GLY A 198 1.23 4.81 26.62
N THR A 199 2.15 4.92 25.66
CA THR A 199 2.50 6.17 25.01
C THR A 199 2.30 6.11 23.51
N ARG A 200 2.19 7.29 22.89
CA ARG A 200 2.18 7.51 21.46
C ARG A 200 3.28 8.49 21.10
N ARG A 201 3.96 8.26 19.99
CA ARG A 201 4.91 9.21 19.42
C ARG A 201 4.74 9.33 17.92
N ARG A 202 4.89 10.53 17.38
CA ARG A 202 4.92 10.75 15.93
C ARG A 202 6.30 10.40 15.38
N VAL A 203 6.32 9.70 14.27
CA VAL A 203 7.55 9.30 13.57
C VAL A 203 7.49 9.70 12.09
N GLU A 204 8.65 10.06 11.52
CA GLU A 204 8.77 10.30 10.09
C GLU A 204 8.78 8.97 9.33
N ALA A 205 8.00 8.88 8.26
CA ALA A 205 7.98 7.71 7.40
C ALA A 205 9.32 7.55 6.68
N GLY A 206 9.99 6.43 6.91
CA GLY A 206 11.35 6.15 6.37
C GLY A 206 12.46 6.24 7.40
N ARG A 207 12.18 6.71 8.62
CA ARG A 207 13.10 6.71 9.79
C ARG A 207 12.56 5.83 10.93
N VAL A 208 11.89 4.75 10.62
CA VAL A 208 11.52 3.79 11.66
C VAL A 208 12.77 2.96 11.96
N ASP A 209 13.55 3.43 12.92
CA ASP A 209 14.56 2.61 13.58
C ASP A 209 13.81 1.52 14.37
N ASN A 210 14.11 0.28 14.09
CA ASN A 210 13.59 -0.89 14.81
C ASN A 210 14.19 -0.97 16.20
#